data_80df1f3a3163466225283deef8c0eb49
#
_entry.id   80df1f3a3163466225283deef8c0eb49
#
_cell.length_a   1.000
_cell.length_b   1.000
_cell.length_c   1.000
_cell.angle_alpha   90.00
_cell.angle_beta   90.00
_cell.angle_gamma   90.00
#
_symmetry.space_group_name_H-M   'P 1'
#
loop_
_entity.id
_entity.type
_entity.pdbx_description
1 polymer ?
#
loop_
_entity_poly.entity_id
_entity_poly.type
_entity_poly.pdbx_seq_one_letter_code
_entity_poly.pdbx_strand_id
1 'polypeptide(L)'
;MRRPALRWSALCAALALMSACRSTPDKITLLPDPDGTVGAVIVHSGNKTQVIDKPYATAEVSKGGDIEQTAGNQANVETRYGEVLAARPPRPMTFTINFLFDSATELAPQSNATVQQMKAALATWPAPHLTVVGHTDLAGSQEYDDKLSMQRAQTVARFLIKAGIPAKEIETAARGKREPVVHTADGVPNQMNRRVVITIQ
;
A
#
# COMPACT_ATOMS: atom_id res chain seq x y z
N MET A 1 -41.67 -56.88 -42.08
CA MET A 1 -41.06 -56.81 -40.75
C MET A 1 -39.97 -55.71 -40.74
N ARG A 2 -40.29 -54.50 -40.33
CA ARG A 2 -39.32 -53.38 -40.20
C ARG A 2 -39.29 -52.96 -38.74
N ARG A 3 -38.11 -53.04 -38.10
CA ARG A 3 -37.85 -52.70 -36.73
C ARG A 3 -37.70 -51.17 -36.56
N PRO A 4 -38.35 -50.51 -35.57
CA PRO A 4 -38.08 -49.14 -35.20
C PRO A 4 -37.12 -49.12 -33.99
N ALA A 5 -35.86 -48.88 -34.24
CA ALA A 5 -34.88 -48.78 -33.17
C ALA A 5 -33.90 -47.62 -33.46
N LEU A 6 -34.39 -46.37 -33.53
CA LEU A 6 -33.49 -45.21 -33.65
C LEU A 6 -34.16 -43.91 -33.21
N ARG A 7 -34.70 -43.85 -31.99
CA ARG A 7 -35.26 -42.57 -31.49
C ARG A 7 -34.94 -42.28 -30.00
N TRP A 8 -34.20 -43.12 -29.31
CA TRP A 8 -33.86 -42.90 -27.89
C TRP A 8 -32.46 -42.37 -27.65
N SER A 9 -31.58 -42.36 -28.62
CA SER A 9 -30.18 -41.85 -28.45
C SER A 9 -30.02 -40.35 -28.49
N ALA A 10 -31.04 -39.61 -29.03
CA ALA A 10 -30.94 -38.15 -29.14
C ALA A 10 -31.38 -37.37 -27.89
N LEU A 11 -32.12 -38.04 -26.97
CA LEU A 11 -32.62 -37.34 -25.76
C LEU A 11 -31.61 -37.30 -24.61
N CYS A 12 -30.66 -38.24 -24.57
CA CYS A 12 -29.60 -38.24 -23.53
C CYS A 12 -28.45 -37.27 -23.78
N ALA A 13 -28.23 -36.85 -25.05
CA ALA A 13 -27.16 -35.91 -25.37
C ALA A 13 -27.52 -34.45 -25.07
N ALA A 14 -28.80 -34.11 -24.95
CA ALA A 14 -29.23 -32.72 -24.65
C ALA A 14 -29.20 -32.37 -23.16
N LEU A 15 -29.12 -33.35 -22.25
CA LEU A 15 -29.05 -33.13 -20.80
C LEU A 15 -27.63 -32.88 -20.28
N ALA A 16 -26.59 -33.17 -21.05
CA ALA A 16 -25.18 -33.00 -20.63
C ALA A 16 -24.61 -31.58 -20.83
N LEU A 17 -25.33 -30.68 -21.50
CA LEU A 17 -24.86 -29.32 -21.79
C LEU A 17 -25.37 -28.25 -20.80
N MET A 18 -26.12 -28.62 -19.77
CA MET A 18 -26.42 -27.72 -18.66
C MET A 18 -25.37 -27.78 -17.55
N SER A 19 -24.11 -27.98 -17.90
CA SER A 19 -22.99 -27.83 -16.96
C SER A 19 -22.74 -26.37 -16.69
N ALA A 20 -23.63 -25.83 -15.84
CA ALA A 20 -23.26 -24.91 -14.77
C ALA A 20 -22.14 -23.90 -15.11
N CYS A 21 -22.50 -22.72 -15.50
CA CYS A 21 -21.76 -21.56 -14.97
C CYS A 21 -21.86 -21.60 -13.43
N ARG A 22 -21.03 -22.41 -12.76
CA ARG A 22 -20.78 -22.29 -11.33
C ARG A 22 -20.01 -20.98 -11.16
N SER A 23 -20.71 -19.88 -10.95
CA SER A 23 -20.04 -18.70 -10.46
C SER A 23 -19.53 -19.05 -9.07
N THR A 24 -18.23 -18.93 -8.93
CA THR A 24 -17.56 -19.02 -7.64
C THR A 24 -18.07 -17.89 -6.74
N PRO A 25 -18.35 -18.15 -5.46
CA PRO A 25 -18.65 -17.10 -4.51
C PRO A 25 -17.43 -16.18 -4.35
N ASP A 26 -17.66 -14.91 -4.08
CA ASP A 26 -16.58 -13.99 -3.73
C ASP A 26 -16.04 -14.38 -2.36
N LYS A 27 -14.71 -14.48 -2.26
CA LYS A 27 -14.02 -14.86 -1.02
C LYS A 27 -13.12 -13.73 -0.56
N ILE A 28 -13.31 -13.31 0.68
CA ILE A 28 -12.52 -12.27 1.34
C ILE A 28 -11.84 -12.92 2.53
N THR A 29 -10.50 -13.04 2.48
CA THR A 29 -9.72 -13.64 3.56
C THR A 29 -8.89 -12.55 4.25
N LEU A 30 -8.99 -12.44 5.57
CA LEU A 30 -8.21 -11.51 6.38
C LEU A 30 -6.82 -12.08 6.62
N LEU A 31 -5.81 -11.41 6.09
CA LEU A 31 -4.41 -11.75 6.33
C LEU A 31 -3.85 -10.90 7.48
N PRO A 32 -3.08 -11.48 8.40
CA PRO A 32 -2.32 -10.70 9.36
C PRO A 32 -1.24 -9.88 8.67
N ASP A 33 -0.84 -8.78 9.30
CA ASP A 33 0.34 -8.03 8.90
C ASP A 33 1.63 -8.82 9.17
N PRO A 34 2.77 -8.47 8.53
CA PRO A 34 4.04 -9.18 8.74
C PRO A 34 4.54 -9.15 10.19
N ASP A 35 4.12 -8.16 10.99
CA ASP A 35 4.41 -8.08 12.43
C ASP A 35 3.46 -8.93 13.28
N GLY A 36 2.50 -9.64 12.65
CA GLY A 36 1.51 -10.47 13.30
C GLY A 36 0.27 -9.73 13.78
N THR A 37 0.19 -8.42 13.61
CA THR A 37 -1.03 -7.68 13.95
C THR A 37 -2.18 -8.05 13.02
N VAL A 38 -3.41 -8.05 13.56
CA VAL A 38 -4.62 -8.41 12.82
C VAL A 38 -5.59 -7.25 12.90
N GLY A 39 -5.94 -6.71 11.75
CA GLY A 39 -7.00 -5.71 11.65
C GLY A 39 -8.38 -6.33 11.65
N ALA A 40 -9.39 -5.56 11.24
CA ALA A 40 -10.74 -6.07 11.00
C ALA A 40 -11.24 -5.58 9.63
N VAL A 41 -12.02 -6.44 8.97
CA VAL A 41 -12.70 -6.12 7.71
C VAL A 41 -14.20 -6.29 7.90
N ILE A 42 -14.96 -5.30 7.47
CA ILE A 42 -16.41 -5.35 7.45
C ILE A 42 -16.86 -5.67 6.03
N VAL A 43 -17.54 -6.79 5.86
CA VAL A 43 -18.09 -7.25 4.59
C VAL A 43 -19.58 -6.91 4.55
N HIS A 44 -20.00 -6.16 3.54
CA HIS A 44 -21.41 -5.83 3.30
C HIS A 44 -21.92 -6.54 2.04
N SER A 45 -23.11 -7.11 2.12
CA SER A 45 -23.80 -7.71 0.99
C SER A 45 -25.30 -7.48 1.13
N GLY A 46 -25.85 -6.59 0.31
CA GLY A 46 -27.24 -6.12 0.49
C GLY A 46 -27.45 -5.53 1.88
N ASN A 47 -28.39 -6.11 2.64
CA ASN A 47 -28.68 -5.69 4.01
C ASN A 47 -27.89 -6.49 5.07
N LYS A 48 -26.97 -7.37 4.65
CA LYS A 48 -26.17 -8.19 5.55
C LYS A 48 -24.81 -7.57 5.78
N THR A 49 -24.32 -7.72 7.01
CA THR A 49 -23.00 -7.23 7.42
C THR A 49 -22.34 -8.29 8.26
N GLN A 50 -21.07 -8.59 7.96
CA GLN A 50 -20.25 -9.52 8.72
C GLN A 50 -18.89 -8.88 9.02
N VAL A 51 -18.43 -8.97 10.26
CA VAL A 51 -17.09 -8.53 10.68
C VAL A 51 -16.16 -9.74 10.70
N ILE A 52 -15.01 -9.60 10.05
CA ILE A 52 -13.91 -10.57 10.09
C ILE A 52 -12.78 -9.91 10.88
N ASP A 53 -12.42 -10.44 12.04
CA ASP A 53 -11.44 -9.89 12.97
C ASP A 53 -10.38 -10.94 13.42
N LYS A 54 -10.45 -12.14 12.86
CA LYS A 54 -9.50 -13.22 13.17
C LYS A 54 -8.55 -13.48 12.00
N PRO A 55 -7.27 -13.78 12.26
CA PRO A 55 -6.30 -14.07 11.23
C PRO A 55 -6.77 -15.26 10.38
N TYR A 56 -6.63 -15.15 9.07
CA TYR A 56 -6.99 -16.15 8.06
C TYR A 56 -8.48 -16.50 7.99
N ALA A 57 -9.36 -15.85 8.76
CA ALA A 57 -10.80 -16.00 8.62
C ALA A 57 -11.25 -15.52 7.23
N THR A 58 -12.19 -16.27 6.64
CA THR A 58 -12.69 -16.00 5.29
C THR A 58 -14.19 -15.78 5.33
N ALA A 59 -14.67 -14.70 4.71
CA ALA A 59 -16.06 -14.52 4.36
C ALA A 59 -16.29 -14.95 2.91
N GLU A 60 -17.27 -15.80 2.69
CA GLU A 60 -17.73 -16.21 1.36
C GLU A 60 -19.08 -15.55 1.10
N VAL A 61 -19.16 -14.76 0.02
CA VAL A 61 -20.40 -14.07 -0.37
C VAL A 61 -21.04 -14.84 -1.53
N SER A 62 -22.22 -15.40 -1.29
CA SER A 62 -22.96 -16.11 -2.32
C SER A 62 -23.62 -15.13 -3.30
N LYS A 63 -24.05 -15.61 -4.46
CA LYS A 63 -24.85 -14.82 -5.42
C LYS A 63 -26.15 -14.27 -4.83
N GLY A 64 -26.72 -14.98 -3.85
CA GLY A 64 -27.91 -14.53 -3.12
C GLY A 64 -27.63 -13.45 -2.08
N GLY A 65 -26.36 -13.07 -1.92
CA GLY A 65 -25.94 -12.08 -0.93
C GLY A 65 -25.78 -12.65 0.49
N ASP A 66 -25.82 -13.98 0.66
CA ASP A 66 -25.52 -14.60 1.94
C ASP A 66 -24.01 -14.53 2.21
N ILE A 67 -23.65 -14.20 3.45
CA ILE A 67 -22.27 -14.14 3.90
C ILE A 67 -22.07 -15.30 4.88
N GLU A 68 -21.16 -16.21 4.55
CA GLU A 68 -20.74 -17.31 5.41
C GLU A 68 -19.30 -17.07 5.86
N GLN A 69 -19.05 -17.10 7.17
CA GLN A 69 -17.71 -16.99 7.72
C GLN A 69 -17.14 -18.34 8.09
N THR A 70 -15.94 -18.63 7.60
CA THR A 70 -15.18 -19.83 7.93
C THR A 70 -13.86 -19.46 8.58
N ALA A 71 -13.41 -20.28 9.53
CA ALA A 71 -12.06 -20.17 10.07
C ALA A 71 -11.06 -20.74 9.07
N GLY A 72 -9.96 -20.03 8.86
CA GLY A 72 -8.84 -20.50 8.07
C GLY A 72 -7.55 -20.60 8.87
N ASN A 73 -6.47 -20.98 8.20
CA ASN A 73 -5.12 -20.98 8.74
C ASN A 73 -4.11 -20.60 7.67
N GLN A 74 -2.88 -20.31 8.09
CA GLN A 74 -1.79 -19.89 7.21
C GLN A 74 -1.52 -20.91 6.10
N ALA A 75 -1.46 -22.19 6.41
CA ALA A 75 -1.16 -23.26 5.45
C ALA A 75 -2.19 -23.33 4.31
N ASN A 76 -3.48 -23.13 4.60
CA ASN A 76 -4.53 -23.11 3.60
C ASN A 76 -4.38 -21.90 2.67
N VAL A 77 -3.99 -20.75 3.21
CA VAL A 77 -3.75 -19.52 2.43
C VAL A 77 -2.51 -19.67 1.56
N GLU A 78 -1.41 -20.19 2.10
CA GLU A 78 -0.17 -20.44 1.35
C GLU A 78 -0.37 -21.43 0.21
N THR A 79 -1.08 -22.53 0.47
CA THR A 79 -1.39 -23.53 -0.56
C THR A 79 -2.21 -22.94 -1.70
N ARG A 80 -3.16 -22.05 -1.39
CA ARG A 80 -4.09 -21.52 -2.38
C ARG A 80 -3.60 -20.26 -3.08
N TYR A 81 -2.90 -19.39 -2.36
CA TYR A 81 -2.54 -18.04 -2.81
C TYR A 81 -1.03 -17.76 -2.74
N GLY A 82 -0.20 -18.73 -2.39
CA GLY A 82 1.23 -18.54 -2.14
C GLY A 82 1.96 -17.88 -3.31
N GLU A 83 1.69 -18.32 -4.55
CA GLU A 83 2.30 -17.70 -5.75
C GLU A 83 1.89 -16.22 -5.91
N VAL A 84 0.60 -15.91 -5.70
CA VAL A 84 0.08 -14.53 -5.79
C VAL A 84 0.64 -13.66 -4.66
N LEU A 85 0.75 -14.22 -3.45
CA LEU A 85 1.31 -13.50 -2.30
C LEU A 85 2.81 -13.25 -2.46
N ALA A 86 3.54 -14.20 -3.05
CA ALA A 86 4.96 -14.04 -3.36
C ALA A 86 5.23 -13.02 -4.47
N ALA A 87 4.28 -12.82 -5.37
CA ALA A 87 4.36 -11.82 -6.44
C ALA A 87 3.97 -10.40 -5.99
N ARG A 88 3.60 -10.20 -4.71
CA ARG A 88 3.25 -8.87 -4.20
C ARG A 88 4.48 -7.95 -4.22
N PRO A 89 4.31 -6.69 -4.65
CA PRO A 89 5.39 -5.72 -4.55
C PRO A 89 5.78 -5.50 -3.08
N PRO A 90 7.02 -5.10 -2.82
CA PRO A 90 7.45 -4.69 -1.48
C PRO A 90 6.54 -3.60 -0.93
N ARG A 91 6.33 -3.60 0.39
CA ARG A 91 5.56 -2.53 1.05
C ARG A 91 6.32 -1.21 0.96
N PRO A 92 5.63 -0.07 0.78
CA PRO A 92 6.27 1.23 0.80
C PRO A 92 7.08 1.44 2.07
N MET A 93 8.27 2.00 1.94
CA MET A 93 9.14 2.39 3.05
C MET A 93 9.24 3.91 3.13
N THR A 94 9.15 4.45 4.34
CA THR A 94 9.21 5.90 4.56
C THR A 94 10.43 6.27 5.39
N PHE A 95 11.16 7.29 4.95
CA PHE A 95 12.33 7.84 5.61
C PHE A 95 12.13 9.33 5.87
N THR A 96 12.53 9.80 7.05
CA THR A 96 12.45 11.21 7.42
C THR A 96 13.85 11.78 7.61
N ILE A 97 14.17 12.82 6.84
CA ILE A 97 15.42 13.59 6.93
C ILE A 97 15.11 14.98 7.46
N ASN A 98 15.75 15.35 8.56
CA ASN A 98 15.61 16.67 9.18
C ASN A 98 16.69 17.64 8.69
N PHE A 99 16.32 18.92 8.57
CA PHE A 99 17.19 20.01 8.17
C PHE A 99 17.48 20.97 9.33
N LEU A 100 18.62 21.64 9.28
CA LEU A 100 18.90 22.74 10.18
C LEU A 100 17.93 23.90 9.96
N PHE A 101 17.87 24.80 10.95
CA PHE A 101 17.02 25.98 10.88
C PHE A 101 17.41 26.81 9.65
N ASP A 102 16.42 27.31 8.92
CA ASP A 102 16.55 28.16 7.74
C ASP A 102 17.49 27.61 6.64
N SER A 103 17.75 26.32 6.63
CA SER A 103 18.59 25.67 5.61
C SER A 103 17.77 24.77 4.69
N ALA A 104 18.09 24.84 3.40
CA ALA A 104 17.61 23.93 2.37
C ALA A 104 18.65 22.84 1.99
N THR A 105 19.87 22.92 2.53
CA THR A 105 21.00 22.06 2.12
C THR A 105 21.66 21.34 3.28
N GLU A 106 21.59 21.89 4.49
CA GLU A 106 22.27 21.35 5.66
C GLU A 106 21.35 20.43 6.45
N LEU A 107 21.74 19.17 6.51
CA LEU A 107 21.01 18.15 7.27
C LEU A 107 21.32 18.27 8.76
N ALA A 108 20.31 18.02 9.59
CA ALA A 108 20.54 17.84 11.01
C ALA A 108 21.34 16.54 11.25
N PRO A 109 22.34 16.53 12.17
CA PRO A 109 23.25 15.40 12.36
C PRO A 109 22.57 14.05 12.59
N GLN A 110 21.41 14.04 13.26
CA GLN A 110 20.63 12.84 13.53
C GLN A 110 20.11 12.18 12.25
N SER A 111 20.02 12.89 11.11
CA SER A 111 19.55 12.36 9.84
C SER A 111 20.58 11.49 9.12
N ASN A 112 21.85 11.51 9.53
CA ASN A 112 22.90 10.74 8.85
C ASN A 112 22.62 9.23 8.88
N ALA A 113 22.13 8.69 10.02
CA ALA A 113 21.77 7.28 10.14
C ALA A 113 20.61 6.93 9.18
N THR A 114 19.58 7.78 9.11
CA THR A 114 18.44 7.59 8.21
C THR A 114 18.88 7.61 6.73
N VAL A 115 19.82 8.48 6.36
CA VAL A 115 20.37 8.51 4.99
C VAL A 115 21.07 7.19 4.65
N GLN A 116 21.82 6.59 5.59
CA GLN A 116 22.45 5.29 5.35
C GLN A 116 21.43 4.17 5.24
N GLN A 117 20.40 4.16 6.10
CA GLN A 117 19.31 3.18 6.03
C GLN A 117 18.55 3.28 4.69
N MET A 118 18.23 4.49 4.25
CA MET A 118 17.59 4.74 2.96
C MET A 118 18.45 4.23 1.78
N LYS A 119 19.76 4.49 1.79
CA LYS A 119 20.68 3.96 0.77
C LYS A 119 20.68 2.43 0.74
N ALA A 120 20.70 1.79 1.90
CA ALA A 120 20.67 0.33 1.99
C ALA A 120 19.34 -0.23 1.45
N ALA A 121 18.21 0.39 1.78
CA ALA A 121 16.92 0.00 1.25
C ALA A 121 16.86 0.14 -0.29
N LEU A 122 17.31 1.27 -0.83
CA LEU A 122 17.32 1.52 -2.27
C LEU A 122 18.19 0.51 -3.04
N ALA A 123 19.30 0.04 -2.46
CA ALA A 123 20.16 -0.94 -3.08
C ALA A 123 19.48 -2.31 -3.31
N THR A 124 18.45 -2.62 -2.54
CA THR A 124 17.70 -3.87 -2.63
C THR A 124 16.35 -3.73 -3.35
N TRP A 125 15.95 -2.49 -3.71
CA TRP A 125 14.66 -2.25 -4.34
C TRP A 125 14.76 -2.42 -5.86
N PRO A 126 13.98 -3.32 -6.46
CA PRO A 126 14.17 -3.69 -7.87
C PRO A 126 13.81 -2.57 -8.86
N ALA A 127 12.79 -1.77 -8.54
CA ALA A 127 12.33 -0.66 -9.39
C ALA A 127 11.70 0.42 -8.50
N PRO A 128 12.52 1.25 -7.81
CA PRO A 128 12.00 2.22 -6.85
C PRO A 128 11.31 3.39 -7.56
N HIS A 129 10.08 3.69 -7.14
CA HIS A 129 9.44 4.97 -7.38
C HIS A 129 9.43 5.76 -6.07
N LEU A 130 9.86 7.03 -6.11
CA LEU A 130 10.09 7.82 -4.91
C LEU A 130 9.23 9.08 -4.91
N THR A 131 8.53 9.30 -3.80
CA THR A 131 7.88 10.58 -3.50
C THR A 131 8.69 11.30 -2.41
N VAL A 132 9.11 12.53 -2.70
CA VAL A 132 9.95 13.37 -1.82
C VAL A 132 9.18 14.62 -1.45
N VAL A 133 8.72 14.72 -0.20
CA VAL A 133 7.86 15.81 0.29
C VAL A 133 8.60 16.66 1.31
N GLY A 134 8.76 17.95 1.00
CA GLY A 134 9.39 18.91 1.91
C GLY A 134 8.40 19.62 2.83
N HIS A 135 8.84 19.86 4.05
CA HIS A 135 8.08 20.56 5.10
C HIS A 135 8.95 21.60 5.82
N THR A 136 8.30 22.59 6.43
CA THR A 136 8.92 23.57 7.32
C THR A 136 8.29 23.50 8.72
N ASP A 137 8.88 24.21 9.67
CA ASP A 137 8.19 24.56 10.91
C ASP A 137 7.25 25.76 10.69
N LEU A 138 6.65 26.27 11.76
CA LEU A 138 5.66 27.34 11.72
C LEU A 138 6.27 28.74 11.86
N ALA A 139 7.61 28.90 11.73
CA ALA A 139 8.29 30.16 12.00
C ALA A 139 8.18 31.19 10.87
N GLY A 140 8.07 30.73 9.61
CA GLY A 140 8.05 31.57 8.42
C GLY A 140 6.68 32.01 7.92
N SER A 141 6.64 32.85 6.90
CA SER A 141 5.43 33.11 6.14
C SER A 141 5.06 31.92 5.25
N GLN A 142 3.79 31.76 4.90
CA GLN A 142 3.33 30.65 4.06
C GLN A 142 4.08 30.60 2.71
N GLU A 143 4.27 31.75 2.07
CA GLU A 143 4.96 31.84 0.78
C GLU A 143 6.44 31.44 0.90
N TYR A 144 7.11 31.90 1.95
CA TYR A 144 8.50 31.54 2.23
C TYR A 144 8.63 30.04 2.50
N ASP A 145 7.77 29.50 3.34
CA ASP A 145 7.76 28.09 3.73
C ASP A 145 7.47 27.15 2.54
N ASP A 146 6.60 27.56 1.62
CA ASP A 146 6.34 26.80 0.39
C ASP A 146 7.60 26.73 -0.49
N LYS A 147 8.33 27.84 -0.65
CA LYS A 147 9.59 27.88 -1.40
C LYS A 147 10.69 27.06 -0.71
N LEU A 148 10.88 27.23 0.60
CA LEU A 148 11.91 26.53 1.36
C LEU A 148 11.67 25.02 1.40
N SER A 149 10.43 24.60 1.59
CA SER A 149 10.08 23.18 1.57
C SER A 149 10.31 22.53 0.21
N MET A 150 10.01 23.21 -0.90
CA MET A 150 10.34 22.75 -2.26
C MET A 150 11.85 22.64 -2.46
N GLN A 151 12.63 23.63 -2.03
CA GLN A 151 14.10 23.61 -2.14
C GLN A 151 14.69 22.42 -1.38
N ARG A 152 14.18 22.10 -0.19
CA ARG A 152 14.56 20.90 0.58
C ARG A 152 14.26 19.61 -0.17
N ALA A 153 13.04 19.49 -0.71
CA ALA A 153 12.66 18.32 -1.51
C ALA A 153 13.58 18.14 -2.73
N GLN A 154 13.87 19.22 -3.47
CA GLN A 154 14.78 19.20 -4.60
C GLN A 154 16.22 18.88 -4.22
N THR A 155 16.68 19.31 -3.04
CA THR A 155 18.02 18.95 -2.54
C THR A 155 18.13 17.45 -2.32
N VAL A 156 17.12 16.84 -1.69
CA VAL A 156 17.07 15.39 -1.51
C VAL A 156 16.94 14.68 -2.86
N ALA A 157 16.11 15.14 -3.78
CA ALA A 157 15.98 14.56 -5.11
C ALA A 157 17.32 14.56 -5.87
N ARG A 158 18.08 15.68 -5.84
CA ARG A 158 19.43 15.73 -6.44
C ARG A 158 20.40 14.74 -5.80
N PHE A 159 20.30 14.54 -4.49
CA PHE A 159 21.08 13.51 -3.80
C PHE A 159 20.74 12.11 -4.28
N LEU A 160 19.46 11.78 -4.42
CA LEU A 160 18.97 10.49 -4.90
C LEU A 160 19.42 10.24 -6.37
N ILE A 161 19.34 11.26 -7.22
CA ILE A 161 19.84 11.17 -8.60
C ILE A 161 21.35 10.86 -8.63
N LYS A 162 22.16 11.55 -7.79
CA LYS A 162 23.58 11.26 -7.65
C LYS A 162 23.87 9.86 -7.11
N ALA A 163 22.94 9.28 -6.36
CA ALA A 163 23.01 7.91 -5.86
C ALA A 163 22.57 6.87 -6.91
N GLY A 164 22.20 7.29 -8.13
CA GLY A 164 21.88 6.41 -9.25
C GLY A 164 20.39 6.20 -9.52
N ILE A 165 19.50 6.88 -8.77
CA ILE A 165 18.05 6.78 -9.03
C ILE A 165 17.70 7.64 -10.25
N PRO A 166 17.03 7.09 -11.28
CA PRO A 166 16.61 7.86 -12.44
C PRO A 166 15.68 9.03 -12.04
N ALA A 167 15.92 10.23 -12.59
CA ALA A 167 15.12 11.40 -12.24
C ALA A 167 13.63 11.23 -12.51
N LYS A 168 13.24 10.45 -13.51
CA LYS A 168 11.85 10.15 -13.84
C LYS A 168 11.11 9.33 -12.77
N GLU A 169 11.84 8.67 -11.90
CA GLU A 169 11.30 7.87 -10.79
C GLU A 169 11.19 8.68 -9.49
N ILE A 170 11.48 9.99 -9.52
CA ILE A 170 11.47 10.85 -8.34
C ILE A 170 10.45 11.97 -8.53
N GLU A 171 9.39 11.93 -7.73
CA GLU A 171 8.44 13.02 -7.62
C GLU A 171 8.77 13.92 -6.42
N THR A 172 8.71 15.24 -6.61
CA THR A 172 8.93 16.21 -5.53
C THR A 172 7.69 17.03 -5.25
N ALA A 173 7.39 17.24 -3.96
CA ALA A 173 6.28 18.07 -3.52
C ALA A 173 6.69 18.94 -2.33
N ALA A 174 5.98 20.07 -2.15
CA ALA A 174 6.12 20.98 -1.02
C ALA A 174 4.82 21.04 -0.23
N ARG A 175 4.93 21.04 1.08
CA ARG A 175 3.82 21.25 2.01
C ARG A 175 3.99 22.50 2.88
N GLY A 176 5.19 23.10 2.87
CA GLY A 176 5.47 24.23 3.76
C GLY A 176 5.15 23.86 5.21
N LYS A 177 4.45 24.74 5.90
CA LYS A 177 4.02 24.56 7.30
C LYS A 177 2.64 23.89 7.49
N ARG A 178 1.99 23.42 6.40
CA ARG A 178 0.61 22.90 6.45
C ARG A 178 0.43 21.57 7.19
N GLU A 179 1.50 20.78 7.30
CA GLU A 179 1.45 19.42 7.87
C GLU A 179 2.52 19.28 8.96
N PRO A 180 2.38 19.94 10.11
CA PRO A 180 3.34 19.79 11.20
C PRO A 180 3.18 18.43 11.89
N VAL A 181 4.30 17.79 12.22
CA VAL A 181 4.34 16.57 13.07
C VAL A 181 4.18 16.98 14.55
N VAL A 182 4.78 18.11 14.92
CA VAL A 182 4.63 18.70 16.24
C VAL A 182 3.85 19.99 16.10
N HIS A 183 2.66 20.03 16.66
CA HIS A 183 1.84 21.23 16.69
C HIS A 183 2.45 22.27 17.62
N THR A 184 2.76 23.43 17.08
CA THR A 184 3.23 24.61 17.83
C THR A 184 2.34 25.81 17.53
N ALA A 185 2.43 26.87 18.28
CA ALA A 185 1.85 28.14 17.89
C ALA A 185 2.51 28.67 16.61
N ASP A 186 1.78 29.51 15.83
CA ASP A 186 2.35 30.17 14.66
C ASP A 186 3.54 31.04 15.07
N GLY A 187 4.57 31.06 14.26
CA GLY A 187 5.84 31.74 14.56
C GLY A 187 6.81 30.97 15.47
N VAL A 188 6.41 29.80 16.01
CA VAL A 188 7.27 29.01 16.90
C VAL A 188 8.02 27.96 16.11
N PRO A 189 9.38 28.01 16.10
CA PRO A 189 10.18 27.03 15.36
C PRO A 189 10.19 25.66 16.06
N ASN A 190 10.24 24.58 15.27
CA ASN A 190 10.38 23.23 15.78
C ASN A 190 11.23 22.36 14.82
N GLN A 191 12.28 21.74 15.37
CA GLN A 191 13.23 20.91 14.61
C GLN A 191 12.56 19.73 13.90
N MET A 192 11.57 19.07 14.52
CA MET A 192 10.90 17.90 13.94
C MET A 192 10.05 18.24 12.72
N ASN A 193 9.56 19.47 12.64
CA ASN A 193 8.78 19.94 11.51
C ASN A 193 9.66 20.29 10.29
N ARG A 194 10.94 20.63 10.50
CA ARG A 194 11.90 20.93 9.40
C ARG A 194 12.44 19.63 8.81
N ARG A 195 11.64 19.03 7.96
CA ARG A 195 11.92 17.68 7.45
C ARG A 195 11.61 17.53 5.95
N VAL A 196 12.18 16.50 5.38
CA VAL A 196 11.74 15.91 4.11
C VAL A 196 11.35 14.46 4.39
N VAL A 197 10.19 14.08 3.89
CA VAL A 197 9.68 12.70 3.94
C VAL A 197 9.90 12.09 2.57
N ILE A 198 10.59 10.95 2.53
CA ILE A 198 10.85 10.16 1.33
C ILE A 198 10.08 8.85 1.46
N THR A 199 9.19 8.58 0.53
CA THR A 199 8.50 7.29 0.42
C THR A 199 9.03 6.55 -0.79
N ILE A 200 9.47 5.31 -0.60
CA ILE A 200 9.88 4.37 -1.65
C ILE A 200 8.72 3.38 -1.84
N GLN A 201 8.26 3.22 -3.07
CA GLN A 201 7.15 2.35 -3.45
C GLN A 201 7.39 1.68 -4.80
#